data_bff9c364c9effa8b4d6023e75820b964
#
_entry.id   bff9c364c9effa8b4d6023e75820b964
#
_cell.length_a   1.000
_cell.length_b   1.000
_cell.length_c   1.000
_cell.angle_alpha   90.00
_cell.angle_beta   90.00
_cell.angle_gamma   90.00
#
_symmetry.space_group_name_H-M   'P 1'
#
loop_
_entity.id
_entity.type
_entity.pdbx_description
1 polymer ?
#
loop_
_entity_poly.entity_id
_entity_poly.type
_entity_poly.pdbx_seq_one_letter_code
_entity_poly.pdbx_strand_id
1 'polypeptide(L)'
;MENTEKTLVDLKEALQRLDNDMSLFNTLADMFLQDTSCTPEKIRELERTARNKNPQAMEEAGKCIHRLKGAARQLSANPLAEKAQQLEDIFRQKAEGDTSVLTEELIDLYESTVSFLRNLQKA
;
A
#
# COMPACT_ATOMS: atom_id res chain seq x y z
N MET A 1 -14.37 1.08 -25.52
CA MET A 1 -14.80 1.04 -24.27
C MET A 1 -13.77 1.44 -23.31
N GLU A 2 -14.14 2.03 -22.34
CA GLU A 2 -13.24 2.49 -21.45
C GLU A 2 -12.91 1.52 -20.42
N ASN A 3 -11.69 1.39 -20.20
CA ASN A 3 -11.23 0.51 -19.17
C ASN A 3 -11.46 1.17 -17.84
N THR A 4 -12.33 0.59 -17.03
CA THR A 4 -12.62 1.16 -15.74
C THR A 4 -11.69 0.67 -14.65
N GLU A 5 -10.81 -0.29 -14.98
CA GLU A 5 -9.87 -0.77 -14.00
C GLU A 5 -8.76 0.23 -13.80
N LYS A 6 -8.40 0.44 -12.56
CA LYS A 6 -7.28 1.29 -12.26
C LYS A 6 -5.99 0.56 -12.52
N THR A 7 -5.02 1.27 -13.06
CA THR A 7 -3.69 0.74 -13.25
C THR A 7 -3.04 0.54 -11.89
N LEU A 8 -2.55 -0.66 -11.62
CA LEU A 8 -1.91 -0.97 -10.33
C LEU A 8 -0.72 -0.07 -10.05
N VAL A 9 0.12 0.15 -11.07
CA VAL A 9 1.28 1.03 -10.96
C VAL A 9 1.28 1.92 -12.19
N ASP A 10 1.27 3.22 -11.97
CA ASP A 10 1.35 4.17 -13.07
C ASP A 10 2.82 4.47 -13.34
N LEU A 11 3.43 3.62 -14.15
CA LEU A 11 4.86 3.69 -14.40
C LEU A 11 5.26 5.02 -15.03
N LYS A 12 4.43 5.52 -15.94
CA LYS A 12 4.71 6.81 -16.58
C LYS A 12 4.77 7.93 -15.56
N GLU A 13 3.81 7.97 -14.63
CA GLU A 13 3.79 8.98 -13.60
C GLU A 13 5.01 8.87 -12.68
N ALA A 14 5.36 7.63 -12.28
CA ALA A 14 6.51 7.41 -11.43
C ALA A 14 7.79 7.87 -12.12
N LEU A 15 7.96 7.51 -13.38
CA LEU A 15 9.16 7.89 -14.12
C LEU A 15 9.25 9.39 -14.34
N GLN A 16 8.13 10.08 -14.48
CA GLN A 16 8.16 11.54 -14.60
C GLN A 16 8.76 12.18 -13.36
N ARG A 17 8.44 11.65 -12.18
CA ARG A 17 9.02 12.17 -10.94
C ARG A 17 10.49 11.82 -10.77
N LEU A 18 10.95 10.78 -11.43
CA LEU A 18 12.31 10.27 -11.30
C LEU A 18 13.18 10.62 -12.50
N ASP A 19 12.78 11.63 -13.28
CA ASP A 19 13.54 12.07 -14.47
C ASP A 19 13.79 10.92 -15.43
N ASN A 20 12.81 10.04 -15.57
CA ASN A 20 12.85 8.86 -16.44
C ASN A 20 13.98 7.88 -16.09
N ASP A 21 14.41 7.89 -14.82
CA ASP A 21 15.45 6.98 -14.36
C ASP A 21 14.85 5.64 -13.94
N MET A 22 14.83 4.69 -14.87
CA MET A 22 14.27 3.37 -14.60
C MET A 22 15.10 2.61 -13.57
N SER A 23 16.39 2.87 -13.53
CA SER A 23 17.26 2.24 -12.52
C SER A 23 16.85 2.65 -11.11
N LEU A 24 16.54 3.92 -10.93
CA LEU A 24 16.08 4.41 -9.64
C LEU A 24 14.72 3.81 -9.30
N PHE A 25 13.82 3.73 -10.29
CA PHE A 25 12.53 3.10 -10.06
C PHE A 25 12.71 1.66 -9.57
N ASN A 26 13.60 0.90 -10.23
CA ASN A 26 13.86 -0.49 -9.84
C ASN A 26 14.43 -0.58 -8.43
N THR A 27 15.27 0.38 -8.03
CA THR A 27 15.79 0.41 -6.67
C THR A 27 14.66 0.60 -5.66
N LEU A 28 13.75 1.54 -5.94
CA LEU A 28 12.60 1.77 -5.05
C LEU A 28 11.69 0.55 -5.01
N ALA A 29 11.49 -0.11 -6.16
CA ALA A 29 10.68 -1.31 -6.20
C ALA A 29 11.30 -2.43 -5.37
N ASP A 30 12.63 -2.60 -5.45
CA ASP A 30 13.31 -3.60 -4.63
C ASP A 30 13.14 -3.31 -3.16
N MET A 31 13.25 -2.05 -2.75
CA MET A 31 13.04 -1.69 -1.36
C MET A 31 11.63 -2.03 -0.90
N PHE A 32 10.65 -1.76 -1.75
CA PHE A 32 9.27 -2.10 -1.44
C PHE A 32 9.09 -3.61 -1.29
N LEU A 33 9.66 -4.39 -2.22
CA LEU A 33 9.50 -5.84 -2.22
C LEU A 33 10.21 -6.51 -1.04
N GLN A 34 11.28 -5.88 -0.54
CA GLN A 34 12.07 -6.47 0.55
C GLN A 34 11.65 -5.98 1.94
N ASP A 35 10.77 -5.00 2.00
CA ASP A 35 10.36 -4.43 3.28
C ASP A 35 9.44 -5.40 4.01
N THR A 36 9.86 -5.84 5.20
CA THR A 36 9.08 -6.75 6.01
C THR A 36 8.39 -6.07 7.18
N SER A 37 8.46 -4.74 7.26
CA SER A 37 7.90 -4.02 8.39
C SER A 37 6.39 -3.92 8.36
N CYS A 38 5.77 -4.16 7.20
CA CYS A 38 4.32 -4.06 7.06
C CYS A 38 3.81 -5.14 6.11
N THR A 39 3.95 -6.41 6.53
CA THR A 39 3.51 -7.56 5.75
C THR A 39 2.01 -7.77 5.90
N PRO A 40 1.38 -8.53 5.00
CA PRO A 40 -0.04 -8.85 5.16
C PRO A 40 -0.38 -9.47 6.51
N GLU A 41 0.47 -10.38 7.01
CA GLU A 41 0.23 -10.99 8.31
C GLU A 41 0.24 -9.95 9.42
N LYS A 42 1.21 -9.03 9.37
CA LYS A 42 1.30 -8.01 10.38
C LYS A 42 0.12 -7.05 10.31
N ILE A 43 -0.29 -6.69 9.10
CA ILE A 43 -1.44 -5.81 8.93
C ILE A 43 -2.70 -6.46 9.49
N ARG A 44 -2.91 -7.75 9.20
CA ARG A 44 -4.07 -8.46 9.72
C ARG A 44 -4.06 -8.51 11.24
N GLU A 45 -2.90 -8.76 11.82
CA GLU A 45 -2.79 -8.83 13.27
C GLU A 45 -3.07 -7.48 13.91
N LEU A 46 -2.49 -6.41 13.37
CA LEU A 46 -2.72 -5.07 13.90
C LEU A 46 -4.19 -4.68 13.77
N GLU A 47 -4.82 -5.01 12.65
CA GLU A 47 -6.23 -4.69 12.46
C GLU A 47 -7.09 -5.43 13.48
N ARG A 48 -6.81 -6.71 13.72
CA ARG A 48 -7.57 -7.50 14.67
C ARG A 48 -7.49 -6.90 16.07
N THR A 49 -6.29 -6.50 16.48
CA THR A 49 -6.09 -5.91 17.81
C THR A 49 -6.72 -4.52 17.87
N ALA A 50 -6.60 -3.74 16.80
CA ALA A 50 -7.15 -2.39 16.77
C ALA A 50 -8.67 -2.39 16.76
N ARG A 51 -9.29 -3.48 16.31
CA ARG A 51 -10.74 -3.58 16.26
C ARG A 51 -11.38 -3.43 17.63
N ASN A 52 -10.65 -3.78 18.67
CA ASN A 52 -11.13 -3.63 20.05
C ASN A 52 -10.92 -2.22 20.57
N LYS A 53 -10.54 -1.30 19.70
CA LYS A 53 -10.33 0.11 20.03
C LYS A 53 -9.27 0.32 21.09
N ASN A 54 -8.26 -0.54 21.11
CA ASN A 54 -7.08 -0.35 21.93
C ASN A 54 -6.28 0.80 21.32
N PRO A 55 -6.07 1.91 22.05
CA PRO A 55 -5.43 3.08 21.46
C PRO A 55 -4.03 2.81 20.95
N GLN A 56 -3.25 1.99 21.67
CA GLN A 56 -1.90 1.68 21.24
C GLN A 56 -1.90 0.88 19.95
N ALA A 57 -2.80 -0.11 19.84
CA ALA A 57 -2.89 -0.91 18.63
C ALA A 57 -3.35 -0.07 17.45
N MET A 58 -4.27 0.87 17.68
CA MET A 58 -4.72 1.75 16.62
C MET A 58 -3.59 2.65 16.14
N GLU A 59 -2.77 3.14 17.06
CA GLU A 59 -1.64 3.96 16.68
C GLU A 59 -0.62 3.17 15.88
N GLU A 60 -0.31 1.95 16.30
CA GLU A 60 0.64 1.11 15.58
C GLU A 60 0.12 0.73 14.21
N ALA A 61 -1.17 0.42 14.12
CA ALA A 61 -1.77 0.11 12.83
C ALA A 61 -1.69 1.32 11.90
N GLY A 62 -1.99 2.50 12.41
CA GLY A 62 -1.90 3.72 11.63
C GLY A 62 -0.50 3.98 11.10
N LYS A 63 0.51 3.76 11.94
CA LYS A 63 1.90 3.95 11.52
C LYS A 63 2.32 2.96 10.44
N CYS A 64 1.92 1.70 10.60
CA CYS A 64 2.24 0.66 9.62
C CYS A 64 1.64 1.02 8.26
N ILE A 65 0.35 1.37 8.26
CA ILE A 65 -0.34 1.70 7.03
C ILE A 65 0.20 2.99 6.43
N HIS A 66 0.56 3.96 7.26
CA HIS A 66 1.16 5.20 6.77
C HIS A 66 2.47 4.93 6.00
N ARG A 67 3.31 4.04 6.55
CA ARG A 67 4.55 3.66 5.89
C ARG A 67 4.28 2.99 4.55
N LEU A 68 3.33 2.07 4.53
CA LEU A 68 2.96 1.39 3.29
C LEU A 68 2.46 2.38 2.25
N LYS A 69 1.62 3.34 2.69
CA LYS A 69 1.11 4.37 1.80
C LYS A 69 2.25 5.17 1.15
N GLY A 70 3.23 5.56 1.96
CA GLY A 70 4.37 6.32 1.45
C GLY A 70 5.15 5.55 0.42
N ALA A 71 5.42 4.28 0.69
CA ALA A 71 6.15 3.42 -0.25
C ALA A 71 5.36 3.23 -1.55
N ALA A 72 4.05 3.04 -1.43
CA ALA A 72 3.19 2.88 -2.61
C ALA A 72 3.18 4.14 -3.46
N ARG A 73 3.15 5.30 -2.83
CA ARG A 73 3.15 6.57 -3.56
C ARG A 73 4.44 6.79 -4.33
N GLN A 74 5.57 6.37 -3.77
CA GLN A 74 6.84 6.50 -4.47
C GLN A 74 6.85 5.73 -5.79
N LEU A 75 6.13 4.62 -5.84
CA LEU A 75 6.05 3.79 -7.03
C LEU A 75 4.85 4.12 -7.91
N SER A 76 4.06 5.12 -7.52
CA SER A 76 2.78 5.42 -8.17
C SER A 76 1.86 4.20 -8.21
N ALA A 77 1.90 3.40 -7.15
CA ALA A 77 0.95 2.32 -6.94
C ALA A 77 -0.30 2.93 -6.33
N ASN A 78 -1.02 3.68 -7.13
CA ASN A 78 -2.07 4.57 -6.66
C ASN A 78 -3.26 3.86 -6.03
N PRO A 79 -3.78 2.76 -6.59
CA PRO A 79 -4.89 2.07 -5.91
C PRO A 79 -4.50 1.58 -4.51
N LEU A 80 -3.29 1.06 -4.37
CA LEU A 80 -2.81 0.62 -3.06
C LEU A 80 -2.68 1.80 -2.11
N ALA A 81 -2.13 2.91 -2.58
CA ALA A 81 -1.96 4.10 -1.76
C ALA A 81 -3.30 4.68 -1.32
N GLU A 82 -4.30 4.68 -2.21
CA GLU A 82 -5.63 5.20 -1.88
C GLU A 82 -6.32 4.33 -0.84
N LYS A 83 -6.21 3.02 -0.98
CA LYS A 83 -6.81 2.12 0.01
C LYS A 83 -6.12 2.27 1.36
N ALA A 84 -4.80 2.41 1.34
CA ALA A 84 -4.04 2.64 2.57
C ALA A 84 -4.49 3.94 3.26
N GLN A 85 -4.74 4.99 2.46
CA GLN A 85 -5.20 6.25 3.04
C GLN A 85 -6.55 6.08 3.73
N GLN A 86 -7.48 5.35 3.10
CA GLN A 86 -8.78 5.11 3.71
C GLN A 86 -8.65 4.39 5.04
N LEU A 87 -7.81 3.36 5.08
CA LEU A 87 -7.64 2.57 6.29
C LEU A 87 -6.91 3.38 7.36
N GLU A 88 -5.91 4.15 6.97
CA GLU A 88 -5.19 4.99 7.91
C GLU A 88 -6.13 6.00 8.58
N ASP A 89 -7.02 6.60 7.80
CA ASP A 89 -7.96 7.59 8.34
C ASP A 89 -8.85 6.97 9.43
N ILE A 90 -9.25 5.71 9.25
CA ILE A 90 -10.07 5.04 10.25
C ILE A 90 -9.26 4.76 11.52
N PHE A 91 -8.04 4.23 11.36
CA PHE A 91 -7.21 3.96 12.53
C PHE A 91 -6.86 5.22 13.30
N ARG A 92 -6.76 6.36 12.61
CA ARG A 92 -6.49 7.64 13.27
C ARG A 92 -7.76 8.36 13.68
N GLN A 93 -8.91 7.69 13.56
CA GLN A 93 -10.21 8.19 14.00
C GLN A 93 -10.66 9.43 13.26
N LYS A 94 -10.24 9.57 12.01
CA LYS A 94 -10.69 10.66 11.14
C LYS A 94 -11.86 10.26 10.27
N ALA A 95 -12.19 8.96 10.23
CA ALA A 95 -13.27 8.43 9.44
C ALA A 95 -13.78 7.16 10.09
N GLU A 96 -14.95 6.70 9.67
CA GLU A 96 -15.51 5.45 10.15
C GLU A 96 -15.64 4.47 9.01
N GLY A 97 -15.58 3.18 9.34
CA GLY A 97 -15.69 2.15 8.32
C GLY A 97 -15.32 0.79 8.88
N ASP A 98 -15.47 -0.22 8.04
CA ASP A 98 -15.18 -1.60 8.43
C ASP A 98 -13.71 -1.90 8.12
N THR A 99 -12.88 -1.89 9.16
CA THR A 99 -11.45 -2.08 8.97
C THR A 99 -11.10 -3.49 8.51
N SER A 100 -11.93 -4.50 8.84
CA SER A 100 -11.63 -5.85 8.40
C SER A 100 -11.82 -5.99 6.88
N VAL A 101 -12.89 -5.41 6.33
CA VAL A 101 -13.11 -5.44 4.89
C VAL A 101 -12.03 -4.66 4.16
N LEU A 102 -11.74 -3.44 4.63
CA LEU A 102 -10.73 -2.61 3.97
C LEU A 102 -9.35 -3.24 4.04
N THR A 103 -9.04 -3.93 5.13
CA THR A 103 -7.75 -4.60 5.26
C THR A 103 -7.60 -5.70 4.22
N GLU A 104 -8.64 -6.52 4.00
CA GLU A 104 -8.53 -7.56 2.99
C GLU A 104 -8.44 -6.97 1.58
N GLU A 105 -9.16 -5.89 1.32
CA GLU A 105 -9.04 -5.21 0.04
C GLU A 105 -7.64 -4.63 -0.16
N LEU A 106 -7.09 -4.06 0.90
CA LEU A 106 -5.72 -3.53 0.86
C LEU A 106 -4.72 -4.64 0.55
N ILE A 107 -4.87 -5.79 1.22
CA ILE A 107 -3.95 -6.90 1.03
C ILE A 107 -4.03 -7.45 -0.39
N ASP A 108 -5.25 -7.54 -0.95
CA ASP A 108 -5.40 -7.96 -2.34
C ASP A 108 -4.64 -7.01 -3.28
N LEU A 109 -4.77 -5.70 -3.06
CA LEU A 109 -4.05 -4.72 -3.88
C LEU A 109 -2.55 -4.82 -3.67
N TYR A 110 -2.13 -5.05 -2.43
CA TYR A 110 -0.72 -5.22 -2.12
C TYR A 110 -0.13 -6.40 -2.88
N GLU A 111 -0.82 -7.55 -2.82
CA GLU A 111 -0.31 -8.76 -3.47
C GLU A 111 -0.30 -8.61 -4.99
N SER A 112 -1.31 -7.96 -5.54
CA SER A 112 -1.33 -7.70 -6.98
C SER A 112 -0.21 -6.76 -7.39
N THR A 113 0.07 -5.76 -6.55
CA THR A 113 1.16 -4.82 -6.81
C THR A 113 2.51 -5.52 -6.77
N VAL A 114 2.72 -6.39 -5.78
CA VAL A 114 3.95 -7.17 -5.67
C VAL A 114 4.13 -8.02 -6.92
N SER A 115 3.08 -8.71 -7.38
CA SER A 115 3.17 -9.52 -8.59
C SER A 115 3.51 -8.68 -9.80
N PHE A 116 2.89 -7.52 -9.92
CA PHE A 116 3.16 -6.62 -11.05
C PHE A 116 4.64 -6.20 -11.06
N LEU A 117 5.15 -5.79 -9.90
CA LEU A 117 6.54 -5.33 -9.82
C LEU A 117 7.52 -6.44 -10.13
N ARG A 118 7.26 -7.65 -9.62
CA ARG A 118 8.14 -8.77 -9.90
C ARG A 118 8.15 -9.13 -11.37
N ASN A 119 6.99 -9.11 -12.00
CA ASN A 119 6.91 -9.39 -13.43
C ASN A 119 7.60 -8.31 -14.24
N LEU A 120 7.48 -7.07 -13.84
CA LEU A 120 8.14 -5.98 -14.53
C LEU A 120 9.67 -6.14 -14.47
N GLN A 121 10.20 -6.58 -13.33
CA GLN A 121 11.64 -6.75 -13.17
C GLN A 121 12.19 -7.92 -13.95
N LYS A 122 11.33 -8.89 -14.29
CA LYS A 122 11.76 -10.03 -15.10
C LYS A 122 11.85 -9.70 -16.59
N ALA A 123 11.19 -8.64 -17.00
CA ALA A 123 11.11 -8.29 -18.42
C ALA A 123 12.44 -7.78 -18.98
#